data_369be168792a944c794936f5036b6104
#
_entry.id   369be168792a944c794936f5036b6104
#
_cell.length_a   1.000
_cell.length_b   1.000
_cell.length_c   1.000
_cell.angle_alpha   90.00
_cell.angle_beta   90.00
_cell.angle_gamma   90.00
#
_symmetry.space_group_name_H-M   'P 1'
#
loop_
_entity.id
_entity.type
_entity.pdbx_description
1 polymer ?
#
loop_
_entity_poly.entity_id
_entity_poly.type
_entity_poly.pdbx_seq_one_letter_code
_entity_poly.pdbx_strand_id
1 'polypeptide(L)'
;MNKIPLLIVLTLCLFLSCTALAQTKRALVIGLGEHEDAAWNKINGDKDIPYVLEILNDANYEQIVTLVNEQATKANVVSALVSLEHSCQVDDIVYIHYSGHGQLMRDAGNDESDDLDECWIPYDAYRRPCDNDNGEKHLTDDEVNVFLNNIRNKIGENGKMIVVIDACHSGDATRSNDETVRGVEDVFEAVKSWLGFSSNEENSNIHSNTERWITLSACESHQVNVEMNNPVVGKLTYALYTKIKEKKLGDNNALFKEIRKFVNMNTGSRPQRPVMSGDDKDKYNITDILL
;
A
#
# COMPACT_ATOMS: atom_id res chain seq x y z
N MET A 1 4.35 83.14 -8.80
CA MET A 1 4.57 82.11 -7.76
C MET A 1 3.61 80.97 -8.04
N ASN A 2 4.09 79.93 -8.77
CA ASN A 2 3.26 78.78 -9.17
C ASN A 2 3.37 77.71 -8.11
N LYS A 3 2.23 77.30 -7.50
CA LYS A 3 2.13 76.22 -6.57
C LYS A 3 1.93 74.94 -7.38
N ILE A 4 2.87 74.02 -7.27
CA ILE A 4 2.77 72.64 -7.81
C ILE A 4 1.97 71.77 -6.81
N PRO A 5 0.88 71.13 -7.18
CA PRO A 5 0.20 70.18 -6.28
C PRO A 5 0.98 68.85 -6.19
N LEU A 6 1.26 68.44 -4.96
CA LEU A 6 1.90 67.21 -4.61
C LEU A 6 0.92 66.05 -4.92
N LEU A 7 1.20 65.27 -5.99
CA LEU A 7 0.44 64.07 -6.35
C LEU A 7 0.93 62.95 -5.48
N ILE A 8 0.14 62.57 -4.48
CA ILE A 8 0.39 61.41 -3.64
C ILE A 8 0.01 60.16 -4.48
N VAL A 9 1.01 59.46 -5.01
CA VAL A 9 0.82 58.14 -5.63
C VAL A 9 0.69 57.13 -4.51
N LEU A 10 -0.56 56.72 -4.22
CA LEU A 10 -0.89 55.66 -3.29
C LEU A 10 -0.62 54.34 -4.01
N THR A 11 0.57 53.75 -3.84
CA THR A 11 0.90 52.41 -4.35
C THR A 11 0.17 51.39 -3.46
N LEU A 12 -0.97 50.93 -3.94
CA LEU A 12 -1.70 49.79 -3.35
C LEU A 12 -0.91 48.53 -3.63
N CYS A 13 -0.02 48.17 -2.72
CA CYS A 13 0.58 46.81 -2.71
C CYS A 13 -0.51 45.80 -2.39
N LEU A 14 -1.11 45.21 -3.42
CA LEU A 14 -1.86 43.97 -3.31
C LEU A 14 -0.88 42.88 -2.85
N PHE A 15 -0.79 42.68 -1.54
CA PHE A 15 -0.27 41.43 -1.01
C PHE A 15 -1.23 40.31 -1.45
N LEU A 16 -0.98 39.70 -2.60
CA LEU A 16 -1.46 38.34 -2.84
C LEU A 16 -0.79 37.49 -1.76
N SER A 17 -1.51 37.28 -0.66
CA SER A 17 -1.19 36.23 0.29
C SER A 17 -1.39 34.95 -0.48
N CYS A 18 -0.34 34.44 -1.14
CA CYS A 18 -0.26 33.07 -1.55
C CYS A 18 -0.26 32.29 -0.23
N THR A 19 -1.44 31.90 0.24
CA THR A 19 -1.53 30.91 1.30
C THR A 19 -0.95 29.64 0.69
N ALA A 20 0.33 29.38 0.95
CA ALA A 20 0.86 28.05 0.73
C ALA A 20 -0.08 27.13 1.50
N LEU A 21 -0.86 26.32 0.79
CA LEU A 21 -1.63 25.25 1.42
C LEU A 21 -0.60 24.41 2.16
N ALA A 22 -0.77 24.29 3.48
CA ALA A 22 0.12 23.48 4.27
C ALA A 22 0.05 22.05 3.73
N GLN A 23 1.20 21.44 3.47
CA GLN A 23 1.31 20.05 3.07
C GLN A 23 0.65 19.17 4.12
N THR A 24 -0.40 18.43 3.75
CA THR A 24 -1.13 17.54 4.65
C THR A 24 -0.63 16.11 4.50
N LYS A 25 -0.43 15.43 5.62
CA LYS A 25 -0.08 14.02 5.66
C LYS A 25 -1.34 13.17 5.82
N ARG A 26 -1.60 12.28 4.85
CA ARG A 26 -2.79 11.43 4.77
C ARG A 26 -2.42 9.97 4.70
N ALA A 27 -3.18 9.11 5.35
CA ALA A 27 -2.93 7.67 5.31
C ALA A 27 -4.21 6.84 5.19
N LEU A 28 -4.09 5.72 4.47
CA LEU A 28 -5.02 4.61 4.49
C LEU A 28 -4.28 3.37 4.96
N VAL A 29 -4.77 2.75 6.05
CA VAL A 29 -4.15 1.58 6.67
C VAL A 29 -5.17 0.46 6.73
N ILE A 30 -4.86 -0.67 6.08
CA ILE A 30 -5.73 -1.82 5.94
C ILE A 30 -5.04 -3.02 6.58
N GLY A 31 -5.72 -3.71 7.50
CA GLY A 31 -5.18 -4.88 8.17
C GLY A 31 -6.21 -5.96 8.41
N LEU A 32 -5.95 -7.15 7.87
CA LEU A 32 -6.82 -8.30 7.96
C LEU A 32 -6.14 -9.46 8.69
N GLY A 33 -6.76 -9.93 9.76
CA GLY A 33 -6.39 -11.15 10.48
C GLY A 33 -7.33 -12.32 10.17
N GLU A 34 -8.54 -12.01 9.71
CA GLU A 34 -9.57 -12.98 9.38
C GLU A 34 -10.44 -12.50 8.23
N HIS A 35 -11.16 -13.44 7.61
CA HIS A 35 -12.05 -13.22 6.47
C HIS A 35 -13.42 -13.81 6.73
N GLU A 36 -14.44 -13.38 5.99
CA GLU A 36 -15.79 -13.95 6.02
C GLU A 36 -15.76 -15.43 5.63
N ASP A 37 -14.98 -15.78 4.61
CA ASP A 37 -14.76 -17.16 4.21
C ASP A 37 -13.77 -17.85 5.15
N ALA A 38 -14.27 -18.81 5.94
CA ALA A 38 -13.45 -19.64 6.84
C ALA A 38 -12.44 -20.56 6.13
N ALA A 39 -12.47 -20.64 4.80
CA ALA A 39 -11.46 -21.35 4.01
C ALA A 39 -10.11 -20.61 3.96
N TRP A 40 -10.11 -19.30 4.24
CA TRP A 40 -8.88 -18.55 4.47
C TRP A 40 -8.28 -18.91 5.84
N ASN A 41 -6.99 -19.17 5.86
CA ASN A 41 -6.27 -19.34 7.12
C ASN A 41 -6.27 -18.01 7.90
N LYS A 42 -6.41 -18.07 9.22
CA LYS A 42 -6.20 -16.90 10.06
C LYS A 42 -4.74 -16.47 10.03
N ILE A 43 -4.55 -15.18 9.90
CA ILE A 43 -3.25 -14.50 9.91
C ILE A 43 -3.29 -13.35 10.92
N ASN A 44 -2.26 -12.51 10.97
CA ASN A 44 -2.18 -11.44 11.96
C ASN A 44 -1.96 -10.06 11.32
N GLY A 45 -2.53 -9.80 10.13
CA GLY A 45 -2.41 -8.49 9.49
C GLY A 45 -3.08 -7.36 10.28
N ASP A 46 -4.11 -7.68 11.07
CA ASP A 46 -4.74 -6.76 12.02
C ASP A 46 -3.77 -6.33 13.15
N LYS A 47 -2.80 -7.16 13.51
CA LYS A 47 -1.78 -6.86 14.54
C LYS A 47 -0.68 -5.91 14.05
N ASP A 48 -0.57 -5.69 12.77
CA ASP A 48 0.35 -4.72 12.18
C ASP A 48 -0.10 -3.28 12.44
N ILE A 49 -1.42 -3.08 12.52
CA ILE A 49 -2.04 -1.75 12.60
C ILE A 49 -1.48 -0.88 13.73
N PRO A 50 -1.35 -1.36 14.99
CA PRO A 50 -0.79 -0.54 16.07
C PRO A 50 0.62 -0.01 15.77
N TYR A 51 1.48 -0.81 15.15
CA TYR A 51 2.86 -0.40 14.78
C TYR A 51 2.85 0.66 13.68
N VAL A 52 1.99 0.49 12.67
CA VAL A 52 1.82 1.47 11.60
C VAL A 52 1.29 2.79 12.15
N LEU A 53 0.24 2.74 12.98
CA LEU A 53 -0.34 3.95 13.58
C LEU A 53 0.67 4.68 14.47
N GLU A 54 1.53 3.99 15.19
CA GLU A 54 2.56 4.61 16.02
C GLU A 54 3.54 5.44 15.18
N ILE A 55 4.06 4.90 14.06
CA ILE A 55 4.98 5.67 13.19
C ILE A 55 4.25 6.81 12.48
N LEU A 56 2.99 6.64 12.07
CA LEU A 56 2.23 7.70 11.43
C LEU A 56 1.90 8.84 12.40
N ASN A 57 1.54 8.53 13.64
CA ASN A 57 1.30 9.52 14.68
C ASN A 57 2.60 10.29 15.02
N ASP A 58 3.74 9.59 15.16
CA ASP A 58 5.04 10.22 15.39
C ASP A 58 5.45 11.14 14.21
N ALA A 59 5.04 10.78 13.00
CA ALA A 59 5.26 11.56 11.78
C ALA A 59 4.21 12.68 11.55
N ASN A 60 3.30 12.90 12.52
CA ASN A 60 2.25 13.94 12.50
C ASN A 60 1.29 13.78 11.29
N TYR A 61 0.84 12.57 11.01
CA TYR A 61 -0.23 12.36 10.04
C TYR A 61 -1.55 12.90 10.61
N GLU A 62 -2.22 13.77 9.85
CA GLU A 62 -3.41 14.48 10.29
C GLU A 62 -4.71 13.73 9.98
N GLN A 63 -4.68 12.95 8.90
CA GLN A 63 -5.82 12.18 8.43
C GLN A 63 -5.42 10.73 8.20
N ILE A 64 -5.84 9.87 9.12
CA ILE A 64 -5.58 8.43 9.05
C ILE A 64 -6.92 7.70 9.01
N VAL A 65 -7.16 6.97 7.93
CA VAL A 65 -8.29 6.04 7.80
C VAL A 65 -7.77 4.63 8.02
N THR A 66 -8.43 3.88 8.90
CA THR A 66 -8.10 2.47 9.16
C THR A 66 -9.28 1.58 8.82
N LEU A 67 -9.01 0.47 8.15
CA LEU A 67 -9.97 -0.60 7.88
C LEU A 67 -9.40 -1.91 8.44
N VAL A 68 -10.12 -2.52 9.39
CA VAL A 68 -9.64 -3.71 10.09
C VAL A 68 -10.67 -4.82 9.99
N ASN A 69 -10.24 -6.00 9.59
CA ASN A 69 -11.08 -7.20 9.47
C ASN A 69 -12.39 -6.91 8.71
N GLU A 70 -13.57 -7.13 9.31
CA GLU A 70 -14.89 -6.94 8.69
C GLU A 70 -15.14 -5.53 8.12
N GLN A 71 -14.34 -4.54 8.50
CA GLN A 71 -14.40 -3.21 7.89
C GLN A 71 -13.71 -3.15 6.53
N ALA A 72 -12.80 -4.09 6.24
CA ALA A 72 -11.99 -4.10 5.03
C ALA A 72 -12.64 -4.92 3.90
N THR A 73 -13.94 -4.78 3.66
CA THR A 73 -14.61 -5.33 2.47
C THR A 73 -14.11 -4.63 1.20
N LYS A 74 -14.21 -5.27 0.03
CA LYS A 74 -13.81 -4.62 -1.24
C LYS A 74 -14.49 -3.26 -1.42
N ALA A 75 -15.79 -3.19 -1.18
CA ALA A 75 -16.54 -1.94 -1.30
C ALA A 75 -16.00 -0.83 -0.38
N ASN A 76 -15.65 -1.16 0.86
CA ASN A 76 -15.11 -0.19 1.80
C ASN A 76 -13.67 0.23 1.45
N VAL A 77 -12.84 -0.72 0.99
CA VAL A 77 -11.46 -0.42 0.54
C VAL A 77 -11.50 0.53 -0.65
N VAL A 78 -12.31 0.23 -1.68
CA VAL A 78 -12.50 1.10 -2.84
C VAL A 78 -13.04 2.47 -2.42
N SER A 79 -14.06 2.52 -1.57
CA SER A 79 -14.61 3.78 -1.04
C SER A 79 -13.55 4.61 -0.30
N ALA A 80 -12.67 3.97 0.49
CA ALA A 80 -11.61 4.64 1.20
C ALA A 80 -10.52 5.19 0.24
N LEU A 81 -10.14 4.45 -0.80
CA LEU A 81 -9.21 4.90 -1.84
C LEU A 81 -9.78 6.10 -2.60
N VAL A 82 -11.04 6.05 -3.03
CA VAL A 82 -11.75 7.17 -3.68
C VAL A 82 -11.85 8.38 -2.74
N SER A 83 -12.16 8.17 -1.47
CA SER A 83 -12.23 9.25 -0.47
C SER A 83 -10.86 9.88 -0.22
N LEU A 84 -9.79 9.07 -0.19
CA LEU A 84 -8.42 9.54 -0.08
C LEU A 84 -8.05 10.40 -1.31
N GLU A 85 -8.34 9.91 -2.53
CA GLU A 85 -8.14 10.68 -3.76
C GLU A 85 -8.84 12.05 -3.69
N HIS A 86 -10.12 12.07 -3.32
CA HIS A 86 -10.91 13.31 -3.27
C HIS A 86 -10.39 14.30 -2.19
N SER A 87 -9.81 13.79 -1.10
CA SER A 87 -9.27 14.64 -0.03
C SER A 87 -7.88 15.18 -0.33
N CYS A 88 -7.13 14.55 -1.24
CA CYS A 88 -5.77 14.95 -1.59
C CYS A 88 -5.72 16.31 -2.28
N GLN A 89 -4.67 17.06 -1.95
CA GLN A 89 -4.32 18.35 -2.54
C GLN A 89 -2.89 18.28 -3.11
N VAL A 90 -2.54 19.26 -3.94
CA VAL A 90 -1.17 19.38 -4.47
C VAL A 90 -0.18 19.46 -3.32
N ASP A 91 0.95 18.77 -3.47
CA ASP A 91 2.06 18.68 -2.52
C ASP A 91 1.78 17.84 -1.25
N ASP A 92 0.61 17.20 -1.11
CA ASP A 92 0.32 16.32 0.02
C ASP A 92 1.27 15.11 0.07
N ILE A 93 1.39 14.55 1.28
CA ILE A 93 2.12 13.30 1.53
C ILE A 93 1.10 12.18 1.80
N VAL A 94 1.23 11.07 1.08
CA VAL A 94 0.30 9.93 1.17
C VAL A 94 1.04 8.67 1.58
N TYR A 95 0.49 7.97 2.56
CA TYR A 95 0.92 6.66 3.00
C TYR A 95 -0.24 5.66 2.87
N ILE A 96 -0.01 4.56 2.16
CA ILE A 96 -0.98 3.47 2.04
C ILE A 96 -0.33 2.19 2.55
N HIS A 97 -1.05 1.45 3.39
CA HIS A 97 -0.59 0.19 3.96
C HIS A 97 -1.64 -0.88 3.79
N TYR A 98 -1.24 -2.01 3.25
CA TYR A 98 -2.04 -3.22 3.20
C TYR A 98 -1.30 -4.36 3.89
N SER A 99 -1.93 -4.95 4.91
CA SER A 99 -1.48 -6.17 5.59
C SER A 99 -2.59 -7.20 5.55
N GLY A 100 -2.37 -8.28 4.81
CA GLY A 100 -3.41 -9.29 4.58
C GLY A 100 -2.92 -10.47 3.77
N HIS A 101 -3.86 -11.29 3.33
CA HIS A 101 -3.59 -12.31 2.32
C HIS A 101 -3.41 -11.66 0.94
N GLY A 102 -2.59 -12.31 0.12
CA GLY A 102 -2.56 -12.11 -1.32
C GLY A 102 -2.84 -13.40 -2.07
N GLN A 103 -3.25 -13.30 -3.30
CA GLN A 103 -3.51 -14.42 -4.20
C GLN A 103 -3.22 -14.00 -5.64
N LEU A 104 -2.80 -14.97 -6.46
CA LEU A 104 -2.77 -14.78 -7.91
C LEU A 104 -4.12 -15.20 -8.51
N MET A 105 -4.60 -14.39 -9.45
CA MET A 105 -5.74 -14.69 -10.30
C MET A 105 -5.31 -14.63 -11.76
N ARG A 106 -6.18 -15.07 -12.67
CA ARG A 106 -5.89 -14.96 -14.10
C ARG A 106 -6.02 -13.49 -14.52
N ASP A 107 -5.00 -12.99 -15.21
CA ASP A 107 -5.03 -11.68 -15.86
C ASP A 107 -6.17 -11.60 -16.88
N ALA A 108 -7.12 -10.69 -16.65
CA ALA A 108 -8.22 -10.41 -17.57
C ALA A 108 -7.83 -9.39 -18.65
N GLY A 109 -6.86 -8.52 -18.34
CA GLY A 109 -6.34 -7.48 -19.24
C GLY A 109 -5.41 -8.01 -20.33
N ASN A 110 -4.76 -9.17 -20.10
CA ASN A 110 -3.70 -9.76 -20.91
C ASN A 110 -2.50 -8.80 -21.10
N ASP A 111 -2.12 -8.06 -20.08
CA ASP A 111 -0.99 -7.14 -20.06
C ASP A 111 0.19 -7.65 -19.20
N GLU A 112 -0.02 -8.67 -18.36
CA GLU A 112 1.02 -9.34 -17.61
C GLU A 112 1.72 -10.43 -18.44
N SER A 113 3.05 -10.53 -18.24
CA SER A 113 3.88 -11.47 -19.02
C SER A 113 3.70 -12.94 -18.66
N ASP A 114 3.10 -13.22 -17.50
CA ASP A 114 2.81 -14.56 -16.96
C ASP A 114 1.30 -14.88 -16.92
N ASP A 115 0.46 -14.00 -17.48
CA ASP A 115 -0.99 -14.11 -17.52
C ASP A 115 -1.66 -14.14 -16.12
N LEU A 116 -1.06 -13.51 -15.09
CA LEU A 116 -1.52 -13.55 -13.71
C LEU A 116 -1.54 -12.17 -13.04
N ASP A 117 -2.69 -11.79 -12.47
CA ASP A 117 -2.88 -10.61 -11.61
C ASP A 117 -2.55 -10.92 -10.16
N GLU A 118 -1.86 -10.02 -9.48
CA GLU A 118 -1.66 -10.02 -8.04
C GLU A 118 -2.86 -9.34 -7.33
N CYS A 119 -3.50 -10.04 -6.39
CA CYS A 119 -4.70 -9.50 -5.73
C CYS A 119 -4.48 -9.25 -4.24
N TRP A 120 -4.98 -8.11 -3.74
CA TRP A 120 -5.30 -7.96 -2.34
C TRP A 120 -6.60 -8.70 -2.03
N ILE A 121 -6.68 -9.36 -0.88
CA ILE A 121 -7.83 -10.15 -0.49
C ILE A 121 -8.64 -9.37 0.57
N PRO A 122 -9.74 -8.68 0.18
CA PRO A 122 -10.64 -8.06 1.13
C PRO A 122 -11.33 -9.06 2.04
N TYR A 123 -11.94 -8.57 3.13
CA TYR A 123 -12.61 -9.39 4.13
C TYR A 123 -13.69 -10.31 3.53
N ASP A 124 -14.47 -9.80 2.58
CA ASP A 124 -15.59 -10.45 1.94
C ASP A 124 -15.21 -11.26 0.68
N ALA A 125 -13.92 -11.31 0.31
CA ALA A 125 -13.45 -12.15 -0.80
C ALA A 125 -13.34 -13.61 -0.38
N TYR A 126 -13.85 -14.51 -1.22
CA TYR A 126 -13.83 -15.94 -0.97
C TYR A 126 -12.62 -16.61 -1.62
N ARG A 127 -12.10 -17.64 -0.99
CA ARG A 127 -10.90 -18.34 -1.48
C ARG A 127 -11.13 -19.11 -2.78
N ARG A 128 -12.39 -19.47 -3.05
CA ARG A 128 -12.81 -20.20 -4.26
C ARG A 128 -14.15 -19.68 -4.75
N PRO A 129 -14.43 -19.80 -6.07
CA PRO A 129 -15.71 -19.41 -6.63
C PRO A 129 -16.89 -20.04 -5.89
N CYS A 130 -17.89 -19.25 -5.59
CA CYS A 130 -19.14 -19.67 -4.98
C CYS A 130 -20.27 -18.69 -5.35
N ASP A 131 -21.50 -18.99 -4.90
CA ASP A 131 -22.65 -18.11 -5.19
C ASP A 131 -22.50 -16.68 -4.60
N ASN A 132 -21.62 -16.51 -3.60
CA ASN A 132 -21.39 -15.22 -2.96
C ASN A 132 -20.21 -14.44 -3.55
N ASP A 133 -19.35 -15.07 -4.34
CA ASP A 133 -18.16 -14.47 -4.94
C ASP A 133 -17.73 -15.27 -6.18
N ASN A 134 -17.76 -14.62 -7.33
CA ASN A 134 -17.29 -15.14 -8.61
C ASN A 134 -15.96 -14.50 -9.04
N GLY A 135 -15.20 -13.92 -8.09
CA GLY A 135 -13.94 -13.21 -8.30
C GLY A 135 -14.08 -11.69 -8.21
N GLU A 136 -15.30 -11.16 -8.27
CA GLU A 136 -15.55 -9.72 -8.21
C GLU A 136 -15.19 -9.07 -6.87
N LYS A 137 -14.98 -9.86 -5.82
CA LYS A 137 -14.58 -9.35 -4.49
C LYS A 137 -13.07 -9.31 -4.27
N HIS A 138 -12.29 -9.90 -5.17
CA HIS A 138 -10.84 -9.72 -5.17
C HIS A 138 -10.51 -8.33 -5.70
N LEU A 139 -9.45 -7.72 -5.18
CA LEU A 139 -9.01 -6.40 -5.64
C LEU A 139 -7.65 -6.59 -6.34
N THR A 140 -7.68 -6.58 -7.68
CA THR A 140 -6.50 -6.77 -8.51
C THR A 140 -5.53 -5.61 -8.38
N ASP A 141 -4.25 -5.85 -8.64
CA ASP A 141 -3.23 -4.80 -8.68
C ASP A 141 -3.53 -3.76 -9.75
N ASP A 142 -4.13 -4.14 -10.89
CA ASP A 142 -4.63 -3.23 -11.91
C ASP A 142 -5.70 -2.27 -11.37
N GLU A 143 -6.72 -2.81 -10.67
CA GLU A 143 -7.73 -1.97 -10.01
C GLU A 143 -7.08 -1.02 -8.98
N VAL A 144 -6.16 -1.54 -8.16
CA VAL A 144 -5.41 -0.73 -7.18
C VAL A 144 -4.60 0.35 -7.88
N ASN A 145 -3.88 0.02 -8.95
CA ASN A 145 -3.04 0.95 -9.70
C ASN A 145 -3.83 2.12 -10.30
N VAL A 146 -5.09 1.92 -10.71
CA VAL A 146 -5.96 3.02 -11.15
C VAL A 146 -6.15 4.05 -10.02
N PHE A 147 -6.49 3.60 -8.81
CA PHE A 147 -6.66 4.50 -7.66
C PHE A 147 -5.35 5.18 -7.25
N LEU A 148 -4.24 4.42 -7.22
CA LEU A 148 -2.93 4.95 -6.88
C LEU A 148 -2.48 6.04 -7.86
N ASN A 149 -2.68 5.83 -9.17
CA ASN A 149 -2.40 6.84 -10.20
C ASN A 149 -3.27 8.09 -10.05
N ASN A 150 -4.56 7.93 -9.73
CA ASN A 150 -5.46 9.05 -9.48
C ASN A 150 -5.00 9.87 -8.28
N ILE A 151 -4.66 9.23 -7.15
CA ILE A 151 -4.11 9.89 -5.96
C ILE A 151 -2.80 10.61 -6.33
N ARG A 152 -1.90 9.92 -7.04
CA ARG A 152 -0.62 10.49 -7.46
C ARG A 152 -0.79 11.73 -8.34
N ASN A 153 -1.75 11.72 -9.26
CA ASN A 153 -2.08 12.87 -10.09
C ASN A 153 -2.60 14.04 -9.26
N LYS A 154 -3.38 13.79 -8.21
CA LYS A 154 -3.90 14.84 -7.30
C LYS A 154 -2.81 15.52 -6.51
N ILE A 155 -1.85 14.76 -5.97
CA ILE A 155 -0.77 15.34 -5.16
C ILE A 155 0.32 16.03 -6.00
N GLY A 156 0.35 15.83 -7.33
CA GLY A 156 1.25 16.54 -8.24
C GLY A 156 2.73 16.16 -8.08
N GLU A 157 3.62 16.84 -8.77
CA GLU A 157 5.04 16.46 -8.89
C GLU A 157 5.83 16.52 -7.57
N ASN A 158 5.50 17.46 -6.67
CA ASN A 158 6.20 17.62 -5.39
C ASN A 158 5.56 16.77 -4.26
N GLY A 159 4.33 16.25 -4.48
CA GLY A 159 3.70 15.35 -3.54
C GLY A 159 4.51 14.06 -3.41
N LYS A 160 4.43 13.41 -2.25
CA LYS A 160 5.16 12.18 -1.96
C LYS A 160 4.19 11.06 -1.62
N MET A 161 4.46 9.87 -2.12
CA MET A 161 3.58 8.72 -1.88
C MET A 161 4.39 7.45 -1.67
N ILE A 162 3.98 6.67 -0.68
CA ILE A 162 4.51 5.34 -0.42
C ILE A 162 3.37 4.34 -0.23
N VAL A 163 3.52 3.17 -0.82
CA VAL A 163 2.63 2.02 -0.65
C VAL A 163 3.41 0.88 -0.01
N VAL A 164 2.92 0.36 1.10
CA VAL A 164 3.52 -0.77 1.82
C VAL A 164 2.58 -1.95 1.75
N ILE A 165 3.06 -3.07 1.21
CA ILE A 165 2.29 -4.29 0.99
C ILE A 165 2.93 -5.43 1.79
N ASP A 166 2.35 -5.71 2.96
CA ASP A 166 2.76 -6.85 3.81
C ASP A 166 1.83 -8.05 3.56
N ALA A 167 1.88 -8.53 2.32
CA ALA A 167 1.13 -9.65 1.80
C ALA A 167 2.03 -10.54 0.92
N CYS A 168 1.53 -11.69 0.51
CA CYS A 168 2.19 -12.59 -0.42
C CYS A 168 1.19 -13.08 -1.47
N HIS A 169 1.54 -12.97 -2.74
CA HIS A 169 0.69 -13.41 -3.84
C HIS A 169 1.01 -14.86 -4.27
N SER A 170 2.20 -15.34 -3.93
CA SER A 170 2.61 -16.74 -4.18
C SER A 170 2.73 -17.51 -2.87
N GLY A 171 2.44 -18.79 -2.92
CA GLY A 171 2.62 -19.67 -1.78
C GLY A 171 2.80 -21.10 -2.22
N ASP A 172 4.03 -21.56 -2.39
CA ASP A 172 4.35 -22.98 -2.26
C ASP A 172 4.57 -23.25 -0.76
N ALA A 173 3.47 -23.27 -0.04
CA ALA A 173 3.45 -23.44 1.41
C ALA A 173 3.40 -24.92 1.77
N THR A 174 4.47 -25.67 1.48
CA THR A 174 4.68 -26.95 2.17
C THR A 174 4.83 -26.64 3.66
N ARG A 175 3.86 -27.06 4.46
CA ARG A 175 3.73 -26.75 5.89
C ARG A 175 5.00 -27.07 6.67
N SER A 176 5.61 -26.07 7.30
CA SER A 176 6.24 -26.27 8.60
C SER A 176 5.18 -25.89 9.66
N ASN A 177 4.96 -26.74 10.64
CA ASN A 177 3.81 -26.70 11.54
C ASN A 177 3.69 -25.44 12.42
N ASP A 178 4.64 -24.49 12.37
CA ASP A 178 4.75 -23.36 13.28
C ASP A 178 4.82 -21.98 12.59
N GLU A 179 4.69 -21.89 11.26
CA GLU A 179 4.80 -20.64 10.52
C GLU A 179 3.43 -20.18 9.97
N THR A 180 3.04 -18.94 10.26
CA THR A 180 1.86 -18.30 9.66
C THR A 180 2.26 -17.62 8.36
N VAL A 181 1.61 -17.97 7.25
CA VAL A 181 1.88 -17.47 5.90
C VAL A 181 0.73 -16.60 5.41
N ARG A 182 1.07 -15.42 4.85
CA ARG A 182 0.11 -14.46 4.28
C ARG A 182 -0.10 -14.68 2.79
N GLY A 183 -0.64 -15.82 2.40
CA GLY A 183 -0.93 -16.18 1.00
C GLY A 183 -1.62 -17.53 0.91
N VAL A 184 -1.80 -18.03 -0.33
CA VAL A 184 -2.39 -19.33 -0.59
C VAL A 184 -1.33 -20.41 -0.60
N GLU A 185 -1.66 -21.58 0.00
CA GLU A 185 -0.73 -22.72 0.10
C GLU A 185 -0.45 -23.40 -1.24
N ASP A 186 -1.39 -23.35 -2.18
CA ASP A 186 -1.30 -23.95 -3.51
C ASP A 186 -1.78 -22.94 -4.56
N VAL A 187 -0.82 -22.22 -5.13
CA VAL A 187 -1.07 -21.19 -6.18
C VAL A 187 -1.71 -21.82 -7.40
N PHE A 188 -1.24 -22.99 -7.83
CA PHE A 188 -1.77 -23.65 -9.03
C PHE A 188 -3.25 -24.01 -8.87
N GLU A 189 -3.63 -24.63 -7.73
CA GLU A 189 -5.03 -24.93 -7.45
C GLU A 189 -5.86 -23.67 -7.19
N ALA A 190 -5.28 -22.63 -6.61
CA ALA A 190 -5.94 -21.33 -6.45
C ALA A 190 -6.26 -20.72 -7.81
N VAL A 191 -5.28 -20.51 -8.67
CA VAL A 191 -5.47 -19.97 -10.04
C VAL A 191 -6.43 -20.85 -10.84
N LYS A 192 -6.26 -22.17 -10.78
CA LYS A 192 -7.13 -23.12 -11.48
C LYS A 192 -8.59 -23.04 -11.02
N SER A 193 -8.86 -22.78 -9.74
CA SER A 193 -10.23 -22.66 -9.23
C SER A 193 -10.96 -21.47 -9.82
N TRP A 194 -10.22 -20.42 -10.23
CA TRP A 194 -10.75 -19.22 -10.87
C TRP A 194 -10.73 -19.26 -12.42
N LEU A 195 -10.31 -20.37 -13.04
CA LEU A 195 -10.37 -20.51 -14.49
C LEU A 195 -11.82 -20.44 -14.97
N GLY A 196 -12.14 -19.43 -15.80
CA GLY A 196 -13.49 -19.16 -16.32
C GLY A 196 -14.26 -18.12 -15.53
N PHE A 197 -13.71 -17.60 -14.47
CA PHE A 197 -14.17 -16.41 -13.76
C PHE A 197 -13.14 -15.30 -14.03
N SER A 198 -13.54 -14.21 -14.63
CA SER A 198 -12.71 -13.03 -14.79
C SER A 198 -13.27 -11.93 -13.91
N SER A 199 -12.39 -11.12 -13.30
CA SER A 199 -12.79 -9.83 -12.77
C SER A 199 -13.54 -9.06 -13.85
N ASN A 200 -14.67 -8.44 -13.52
CA ASN A 200 -15.40 -7.58 -14.46
C ASN A 200 -14.64 -6.27 -14.66
N GLU A 201 -13.55 -6.30 -15.39
CA GLU A 201 -12.86 -5.08 -15.81
C GLU A 201 -13.66 -4.41 -16.92
N GLU A 202 -14.44 -3.39 -16.56
CA GLU A 202 -14.94 -2.42 -17.54
C GLU A 202 -13.72 -1.61 -18.03
N ASN A 203 -13.17 -2.02 -19.20
CA ASN A 203 -12.29 -1.24 -20.08
C ASN A 203 -11.61 -0.01 -19.45
N SER A 204 -10.66 -0.19 -18.60
CA SER A 204 -9.71 0.86 -18.24
C SER A 204 -8.53 0.82 -19.21
N ASN A 205 -8.66 1.48 -20.37
CA ASN A 205 -7.55 1.72 -21.31
C ASN A 205 -6.50 2.69 -20.74
N ILE A 206 -6.10 2.53 -19.50
CA ILE A 206 -5.05 3.35 -18.85
C ILE A 206 -4.03 2.41 -18.20
N HIS A 207 -3.38 1.60 -19.02
CA HIS A 207 -2.17 0.91 -18.61
C HIS A 207 -0.99 1.89 -18.70
N SER A 208 -0.79 2.72 -17.67
CA SER A 208 0.51 3.34 -17.49
C SER A 208 1.29 2.48 -16.49
N ASN A 209 2.16 1.62 -16.97
CA ASN A 209 3.14 0.85 -16.16
C ASN A 209 4.11 1.74 -15.37
N THR A 210 3.72 2.96 -15.01
CA THR A 210 4.55 3.92 -14.28
C THR A 210 4.06 4.00 -12.84
N GLU A 211 4.76 3.33 -11.94
CA GLU A 211 4.56 3.47 -10.49
C GLU A 211 5.27 4.74 -9.99
N ARG A 212 4.64 5.90 -10.13
CA ARG A 212 5.20 7.19 -9.69
C ARG A 212 5.09 7.38 -8.16
N TRP A 213 5.43 6.36 -7.41
CA TRP A 213 5.51 6.33 -5.94
C TRP A 213 6.60 5.34 -5.51
N ILE A 214 6.78 5.17 -4.21
CA ILE A 214 7.64 4.12 -3.66
C ILE A 214 6.76 2.96 -3.21
N THR A 215 7.04 1.75 -3.67
CA THR A 215 6.41 0.52 -3.17
C THR A 215 7.39 -0.28 -2.32
N LEU A 216 6.96 -0.70 -1.13
CA LEU A 216 7.65 -1.70 -0.31
C LEU A 216 6.80 -2.96 -0.24
N SER A 217 7.28 -4.06 -0.80
CA SER A 217 6.64 -5.37 -0.77
C SER A 217 7.37 -6.33 0.18
N ALA A 218 6.64 -7.20 0.85
CA ALA A 218 7.19 -8.08 1.89
C ALA A 218 8.15 -9.14 1.36
N CYS A 219 7.98 -9.56 0.10
CA CYS A 219 8.80 -10.59 -0.54
C CYS A 219 8.78 -10.43 -2.06
N GLU A 220 9.68 -11.13 -2.74
CA GLU A 220 9.64 -11.31 -4.20
C GLU A 220 8.42 -12.16 -4.59
N SER A 221 7.89 -11.98 -5.81
CA SER A 221 6.64 -12.59 -6.29
C SER A 221 6.57 -14.13 -6.14
N HIS A 222 7.72 -14.81 -6.22
CA HIS A 222 7.83 -16.28 -6.07
C HIS A 222 8.12 -16.74 -4.63
N GLN A 223 8.16 -15.84 -3.66
CA GLN A 223 8.46 -16.14 -2.24
C GLN A 223 7.22 -16.04 -1.37
N VAL A 224 7.27 -16.67 -0.21
CA VAL A 224 6.20 -16.56 0.79
C VAL A 224 6.50 -15.48 1.81
N ASN A 225 5.46 -14.76 2.22
CA ASN A 225 5.52 -13.83 3.34
C ASN A 225 5.13 -14.58 4.63
N VAL A 226 6.08 -14.73 5.53
CA VAL A 226 5.92 -15.42 6.82
C VAL A 226 5.90 -14.39 7.94
N GLU A 227 4.98 -14.54 8.89
CA GLU A 227 4.87 -13.67 10.06
C GLU A 227 5.96 -13.93 11.11
N MET A 228 6.16 -12.97 11.99
CA MET A 228 6.93 -13.15 13.24
C MET A 228 6.01 -13.72 14.33
N ASN A 229 6.59 -14.53 15.22
CA ASN A 229 5.88 -15.08 16.37
C ASN A 229 6.09 -14.27 17.65
N ASN A 230 7.11 -13.43 17.71
CA ASN A 230 7.39 -12.58 18.86
C ASN A 230 8.12 -11.29 18.44
N PRO A 231 7.43 -10.16 18.37
CA PRO A 231 5.96 -10.04 18.50
C PRO A 231 5.22 -10.72 17.33
N VAL A 232 3.94 -10.99 17.51
CA VAL A 232 3.06 -11.51 16.44
C VAL A 232 2.72 -10.36 15.49
N VAL A 233 3.36 -10.32 14.31
CA VAL A 233 3.28 -9.20 13.36
C VAL A 233 3.91 -9.58 12.02
N GLY A 234 3.57 -8.86 10.95
CA GLY A 234 4.26 -8.96 9.66
C GLY A 234 5.71 -8.52 9.75
N LYS A 235 6.61 -9.26 9.10
CA LYS A 235 8.05 -8.98 9.17
C LYS A 235 8.44 -7.66 8.52
N LEU A 236 7.84 -7.34 7.37
CA LEU A 236 8.10 -6.07 6.69
C LEU A 236 7.63 -4.89 7.55
N THR A 237 6.41 -4.98 8.06
CA THR A 237 5.81 -3.94 8.92
C THR A 237 6.66 -3.69 10.16
N TYR A 238 7.05 -4.76 10.85
CA TYR A 238 7.85 -4.61 12.06
C TYR A 238 9.28 -4.15 11.78
N ALA A 239 9.87 -4.58 10.66
CA ALA A 239 11.17 -4.07 10.23
C ALA A 239 11.11 -2.56 9.95
N LEU A 240 10.11 -2.11 9.18
CA LEU A 240 9.91 -0.69 8.89
C LEU A 240 9.72 0.11 10.20
N TYR A 241 8.79 -0.34 11.06
CA TYR A 241 8.56 0.26 12.38
C TYR A 241 9.86 0.42 13.16
N THR A 242 10.61 -0.67 13.33
CA THR A 242 11.85 -0.67 14.13
C THR A 242 12.87 0.29 13.54
N LYS A 243 13.07 0.29 12.23
CA LYS A 243 14.09 1.13 11.58
C LYS A 243 13.71 2.62 11.59
N ILE A 244 12.44 2.95 11.41
CA ILE A 244 11.98 4.33 11.58
C ILE A 244 12.17 4.83 13.02
N LYS A 245 11.85 4.01 14.02
CA LYS A 245 12.04 4.36 15.45
C LYS A 245 13.51 4.50 15.85
N GLU A 246 14.43 3.74 15.24
CA GLU A 246 15.87 3.88 15.47
C GLU A 246 16.44 5.24 15.01
N LYS A 247 15.78 5.96 14.10
CA LYS A 247 16.18 7.28 13.54
C LYS A 247 17.61 7.31 12.98
N LYS A 248 18.17 6.16 12.61
CA LYS A 248 19.53 6.01 12.05
C LYS A 248 19.43 5.90 10.52
N LEU A 249 18.94 6.96 9.89
CA LEU A 249 18.46 6.84 8.53
C LEU A 249 19.38 7.61 7.58
N GLY A 250 19.87 6.88 6.57
CA GLY A 250 20.47 7.42 5.38
C GLY A 250 19.42 7.61 4.27
N ASP A 251 19.82 7.43 3.04
CA ASP A 251 18.93 7.38 1.89
C ASP A 251 18.06 6.10 1.88
N ASN A 252 17.16 5.99 0.91
CA ASN A 252 16.27 4.84 0.76
C ASN A 252 17.03 3.52 0.66
N ASN A 253 18.17 3.48 -0.03
CA ASN A 253 18.97 2.26 -0.20
C ASN A 253 19.56 1.80 1.14
N ALA A 254 20.04 2.73 1.96
CA ALA A 254 20.57 2.44 3.28
C ALA A 254 19.48 1.92 4.23
N LEU A 255 18.33 2.61 4.28
CA LEU A 255 17.17 2.18 5.06
C LEU A 255 16.69 0.80 4.60
N PHE A 256 16.49 0.63 3.31
CA PHE A 256 15.98 -0.62 2.76
C PHE A 256 16.93 -1.80 2.97
N LYS A 257 18.24 -1.58 2.91
CA LYS A 257 19.26 -2.58 3.25
C LYS A 257 19.10 -3.07 4.70
N GLU A 258 18.84 -2.17 5.63
CA GLU A 258 18.61 -2.55 7.04
C GLU A 258 17.26 -3.28 7.23
N ILE A 259 16.20 -2.89 6.52
CA ILE A 259 14.92 -3.61 6.48
C ILE A 259 15.14 -5.04 5.96
N ARG A 260 15.80 -5.21 4.83
CA ARG A 260 16.11 -6.54 4.27
C ARG A 260 16.94 -7.40 5.21
N LYS A 261 17.93 -6.79 5.86
CA LYS A 261 18.77 -7.48 6.87
C LYS A 261 17.92 -7.95 8.03
N PHE A 262 17.02 -7.09 8.56
CA PHE A 262 16.13 -7.45 9.66
C PHE A 262 15.22 -8.61 9.29
N VAL A 263 14.54 -8.53 8.14
CA VAL A 263 13.67 -9.59 7.65
C VAL A 263 14.43 -10.89 7.47
N ASN A 264 15.60 -10.87 6.82
CA ASN A 264 16.44 -12.07 6.62
C ASN A 264 16.93 -12.70 7.92
N MET A 265 17.21 -11.91 8.95
CA MET A 265 17.61 -12.45 10.27
C MET A 265 16.45 -13.13 11.02
N ASN A 266 15.23 -12.81 10.66
CA ASN A 266 14.00 -13.34 11.25
C ASN A 266 13.26 -14.29 10.32
N THR A 267 13.87 -14.74 9.23
CA THR A 267 13.33 -15.82 8.40
C THR A 267 13.55 -17.15 9.11
N GLY A 268 12.49 -17.97 9.17
CA GLY A 268 12.60 -19.36 9.58
C GLY A 268 13.33 -20.19 8.53
N SER A 269 12.69 -21.26 8.06
CA SER A 269 13.25 -22.16 7.03
C SER A 269 13.14 -21.60 5.60
N ARG A 270 12.40 -20.49 5.39
CA ARG A 270 12.06 -19.98 4.05
C ARG A 270 12.71 -18.62 3.78
N PRO A 271 13.30 -18.41 2.59
CA PRO A 271 13.80 -17.11 2.22
C PRO A 271 12.64 -16.12 2.05
N GLN A 272 12.79 -14.94 2.62
CA GLN A 272 11.88 -13.82 2.43
C GLN A 272 12.72 -12.57 2.17
N ARG A 273 12.59 -12.02 0.97
CA ARG A 273 13.35 -10.87 0.52
C ARG A 273 12.40 -9.72 0.17
N PRO A 274 12.27 -8.71 1.04
CA PRO A 274 11.53 -7.51 0.71
C PRO A 274 12.04 -6.86 -0.58
N VAL A 275 11.11 -6.25 -1.31
CA VAL A 275 11.38 -5.52 -2.54
C VAL A 275 11.02 -4.05 -2.34
N MET A 276 11.83 -3.15 -2.91
CA MET A 276 11.52 -1.74 -3.05
C MET A 276 11.49 -1.42 -4.54
N SER A 277 10.35 -0.97 -5.03
CA SER A 277 10.11 -0.60 -6.42
C SER A 277 9.54 0.80 -6.56
N GLY A 278 9.20 1.17 -7.76
CA GLY A 278 8.60 2.46 -8.10
C GLY A 278 9.61 3.49 -8.59
N ASP A 279 9.11 4.39 -9.47
CA ASP A 279 9.92 5.39 -10.17
C ASP A 279 10.39 6.52 -9.27
N ASP A 280 9.70 6.72 -8.15
CA ASP A 280 9.98 7.81 -7.22
C ASP A 280 10.97 7.44 -6.10
N LYS A 281 11.48 6.19 -6.07
CA LYS A 281 12.42 5.71 -5.04
C LYS A 281 13.73 6.49 -4.96
N ASP A 282 14.11 7.17 -6.05
CA ASP A 282 15.31 8.00 -6.12
C ASP A 282 14.99 9.53 -6.07
N LYS A 283 13.71 9.92 -5.99
CA LYS A 283 13.29 11.34 -5.97
C LYS A 283 13.17 11.90 -4.55
N TYR A 284 12.71 11.11 -3.59
CA TYR A 284 12.57 11.50 -2.18
C TYR A 284 12.80 10.31 -1.25
N ASN A 285 13.07 10.58 0.01
CA ASN A 285 13.33 9.51 0.97
C ASN A 285 12.05 9.09 1.70
N ILE A 286 11.97 7.80 2.05
CA ILE A 286 10.92 7.24 2.93
C ILE A 286 10.88 8.01 4.25
N THR A 287 12.03 8.48 4.73
CA THR A 287 12.15 9.30 5.93
C THR A 287 11.47 10.65 5.80
N ASP A 288 11.39 11.23 4.60
CA ASP A 288 10.65 12.48 4.36
C ASP A 288 9.12 12.27 4.50
N ILE A 289 8.67 11.03 4.45
CA ILE A 289 7.28 10.62 4.59
C ILE A 289 6.97 10.23 6.04
N LEU A 290 7.89 9.50 6.71
CA LEU A 290 7.65 8.83 7.99
C LEU A 290 8.37 9.48 9.19
N LEU A 291 9.00 10.61 9.02
CA LEU A 291 9.56 11.45 10.08
C LEU A 291 9.09 12.91 9.88
#